data_c114b0ffa6d2512fcdaf52d5f0a5401b
#
_entry.id   c114b0ffa6d2512fcdaf52d5f0a5401b
#
_cell.length_a   1.000
_cell.length_b   1.000
_cell.length_c   1.000
_cell.angle_alpha   90.00
_cell.angle_beta   90.00
_cell.angle_gamma   90.00
#
_symmetry.space_group_name_H-M   'P 1'
#
loop_
_entity.id
_entity.type
_entity.pdbx_description
1 polymer ?
#
loop_
_entity_poly.entity_id
_entity_poly.type
_entity_poly.pdbx_seq_one_letter_code
_entity_poly.pdbx_strand_id
1 'polypeptide(L)'
;MYIHQHQQWPHFVWNKEAVAIKLAEVNKAAGYLEGRLSAIGFDAQMKAVVETVSHSVICSSEIEGVQLNSDQVRSSVARKLGVPISGEVASSHYVDGVVEMMLDAMVNYDQPLTADRLFGWHCCLFPTGRSGYATIDVGEYRKGEMKVVSGMFGREKVHYVAPSAENVEKDLNAFLAWFNGSTEVCDYVKSAVAHLWFVCIHPFDDGNGRIGRAIADMALNMADRSKMRFFSMSRQINAEKKKYYEVLEQTQNGDCDITEWLVWYLSCMIRAISASDDALSRVLSKATFWQVHAEKGITERQRGVLNKYLDGYQGKLTVKKWAKFAAVSTDTASRDVKDLVAKGILVPQEGRVRDVSYGVVISADDIYVPGTTDDDE
;
A
#
# COMPACT_ATOMS: atom_id res chain seq x y z
N MET A 1 16.10 -9.53 -26.48
CA MET A 1 17.27 -9.79 -25.57
C MET A 1 16.85 -9.24 -24.23
N TYR A 2 16.99 -9.99 -23.15
CA TYR A 2 16.57 -9.55 -21.82
C TYR A 2 17.71 -8.77 -21.11
N ILE A 3 17.34 -7.90 -20.15
CA ILE A 3 18.26 -7.03 -19.42
C ILE A 3 19.49 -7.77 -18.83
N HIS A 4 19.28 -8.99 -18.28
CA HIS A 4 20.36 -9.80 -17.70
C HIS A 4 21.33 -10.39 -18.74
N GLN A 5 20.99 -10.32 -20.04
CA GLN A 5 21.84 -10.79 -21.14
C GLN A 5 22.75 -9.71 -21.70
N HIS A 6 22.63 -8.48 -21.21
CA HIS A 6 23.49 -7.38 -21.61
C HIS A 6 24.84 -7.44 -20.88
N GLN A 7 25.91 -7.04 -21.59
CA GLN A 7 27.27 -7.05 -21.04
C GLN A 7 27.41 -6.16 -19.79
N GLN A 8 26.57 -5.13 -19.67
CA GLN A 8 26.59 -4.19 -18.54
C GLN A 8 25.86 -4.72 -17.30
N TRP A 9 25.11 -5.83 -17.41
CA TRP A 9 24.41 -6.41 -16.25
C TRP A 9 25.39 -6.81 -15.13
N PRO A 10 25.11 -6.46 -13.87
CA PRO A 10 23.96 -5.72 -13.33
C PRO A 10 24.26 -4.22 -13.08
N HIS A 11 25.09 -3.58 -13.89
CA HIS A 11 25.43 -2.16 -13.75
C HIS A 11 24.36 -1.29 -14.43
N PHE A 12 23.37 -0.87 -13.64
CA PHE A 12 22.30 -0.03 -14.12
C PHE A 12 22.74 1.42 -14.29
N VAL A 13 22.22 2.05 -15.34
CA VAL A 13 22.40 3.48 -15.61
C VAL A 13 21.03 4.14 -15.73
N TRP A 14 20.97 5.45 -15.52
CA TRP A 14 19.75 6.25 -15.67
C TRP A 14 20.05 7.73 -15.90
N ASN A 15 19.07 8.46 -16.42
CA ASN A 15 19.11 9.90 -16.52
C ASN A 15 19.02 10.52 -15.12
N LYS A 16 20.17 11.01 -14.61
CA LYS A 16 20.29 11.56 -13.26
C LYS A 16 19.39 12.78 -13.03
N GLU A 17 19.19 13.62 -14.04
CA GLU A 17 18.35 14.82 -13.94
C GLU A 17 16.87 14.45 -13.80
N ALA A 18 16.35 13.57 -14.66
CA ALA A 18 14.96 13.10 -14.60
C ALA A 18 14.64 12.43 -13.26
N VAL A 19 15.55 11.61 -12.74
CA VAL A 19 15.40 10.94 -11.45
C VAL A 19 15.50 11.95 -10.29
N ALA A 20 16.42 12.93 -10.33
CA ALA A 20 16.56 13.94 -9.29
C ALA A 20 15.31 14.80 -9.14
N ILE A 21 14.64 15.16 -10.25
CA ILE A 21 13.38 15.90 -10.21
C ILE A 21 12.32 15.09 -9.43
N LYS A 22 12.13 13.81 -9.77
CA LYS A 22 11.16 12.95 -9.09
C LYS A 22 11.52 12.69 -7.62
N LEU A 23 12.80 12.57 -7.33
CA LEU A 23 13.28 12.41 -5.97
C LEU A 23 12.98 13.64 -5.10
N ALA A 24 13.13 14.85 -5.66
CA ALA A 24 12.75 16.08 -4.95
C ALA A 24 11.24 16.11 -4.63
N GLU A 25 10.38 15.67 -5.56
CA GLU A 25 8.93 15.54 -5.34
C GLU A 25 8.63 14.51 -4.23
N VAL A 26 9.29 13.34 -4.23
CA VAL A 26 9.14 12.32 -3.18
C VAL A 26 9.55 12.87 -1.82
N ASN A 27 10.73 13.49 -1.70
CA ASN A 27 11.22 14.05 -0.44
C ASN A 27 10.26 15.11 0.11
N LYS A 28 9.72 15.97 -0.76
CA LYS A 28 8.72 16.98 -0.37
C LYS A 28 7.45 16.31 0.17
N ALA A 29 6.92 15.31 -0.53
CA ALA A 29 5.70 14.62 -0.14
C ALA A 29 5.88 13.83 1.17
N ALA A 30 7.01 13.09 1.30
CA ALA A 30 7.33 12.32 2.50
C ALA A 30 7.51 13.23 3.73
N GLY A 31 8.29 14.32 3.61
CA GLY A 31 8.50 15.26 4.70
C GLY A 31 7.19 15.98 5.12
N TYR A 32 6.31 16.27 4.16
CA TYR A 32 4.99 16.85 4.47
C TYR A 32 4.11 15.85 5.26
N LEU A 33 4.04 14.59 4.82
CA LEU A 33 3.29 13.54 5.51
C LEU A 33 3.85 13.30 6.92
N GLU A 34 5.17 13.22 7.08
CA GLU A 34 5.85 13.04 8.37
C GLU A 34 5.54 14.19 9.34
N GLY A 35 5.61 15.43 8.84
CA GLY A 35 5.26 16.62 9.64
C GLY A 35 3.81 16.60 10.14
N ARG A 36 2.87 16.11 9.34
CA ARG A 36 1.46 15.96 9.75
C ARG A 36 1.27 14.83 10.76
N LEU A 37 1.97 13.72 10.57
CA LEU A 37 1.90 12.57 11.48
C LEU A 37 2.47 12.90 12.86
N SER A 38 3.49 13.74 12.93
CA SER A 38 4.06 14.18 14.21
C SER A 38 3.06 14.97 15.07
N ALA A 39 2.01 15.52 14.47
CA ALA A 39 0.95 16.25 15.18
C ALA A 39 -0.12 15.35 15.80
N ILE A 40 -0.13 14.04 15.52
CA ILE A 40 -1.08 13.08 16.09
C ILE A 40 -0.44 12.23 17.19
N GLY A 41 -1.26 11.82 18.18
CA GLY A 41 -0.77 11.02 19.30
C GLY A 41 -0.32 9.62 18.87
N PHE A 42 0.58 9.04 19.66
CA PHE A 42 1.20 7.73 19.38
C PHE A 42 0.21 6.61 19.10
N ASP A 43 -0.88 6.50 19.89
CA ASP A 43 -1.91 5.46 19.67
C ASP A 43 -2.58 5.57 18.30
N ALA A 44 -2.83 6.79 17.83
CA ALA A 44 -3.41 7.02 16.50
C ALA A 44 -2.41 6.68 15.39
N GLN A 45 -1.13 7.03 15.58
CA GLN A 45 -0.05 6.62 14.68
C GLN A 45 0.05 5.10 14.58
N MET A 46 0.05 4.37 15.70
CA MET A 46 0.12 2.92 15.71
C MET A 46 -1.06 2.25 15.02
N LYS A 47 -2.28 2.78 15.19
CA LYS A 47 -3.45 2.30 14.43
C LYS A 47 -3.29 2.54 12.93
N ALA A 48 -2.77 3.70 12.52
CA ALA A 48 -2.49 4.00 11.11
C ALA A 48 -1.42 3.05 10.53
N VAL A 49 -0.40 2.69 11.31
CA VAL A 49 0.62 1.69 10.94
C VAL A 49 -0.04 0.32 10.72
N VAL A 50 -0.90 -0.14 11.64
CA VAL A 50 -1.62 -1.41 11.49
C VAL A 50 -2.41 -1.45 10.18
N GLU A 51 -3.15 -0.39 9.87
CA GLU A 51 -3.93 -0.30 8.62
C GLU A 51 -3.02 -0.27 7.39
N THR A 52 -1.93 0.51 7.41
CA THR A 52 -0.98 0.61 6.29
C THR A 52 -0.30 -0.72 6.01
N VAL A 53 0.20 -1.40 7.04
CA VAL A 53 0.85 -2.71 6.90
C VAL A 53 -0.16 -3.76 6.43
N SER A 54 -1.38 -3.76 6.99
CA SER A 54 -2.44 -4.68 6.56
C SER A 54 -2.77 -4.52 5.08
N HIS A 55 -2.91 -3.29 4.59
CA HIS A 55 -3.11 -3.01 3.16
C HIS A 55 -1.90 -3.44 2.32
N SER A 56 -0.66 -3.25 2.81
CA SER A 56 0.54 -3.69 2.10
C SER A 56 0.56 -5.21 1.91
N VAL A 57 0.24 -5.98 2.96
CA VAL A 57 0.14 -7.44 2.93
C VAL A 57 -0.93 -7.92 1.95
N ILE A 58 -2.15 -7.37 2.08
CA ILE A 58 -3.29 -7.74 1.24
C ILE A 58 -2.99 -7.44 -0.23
N CYS A 59 -2.63 -6.19 -0.55
CA CYS A 59 -2.41 -5.76 -1.93
C CYS A 59 -1.20 -6.45 -2.56
N SER A 60 -0.12 -6.71 -1.79
CA SER A 60 1.01 -7.49 -2.29
C SER A 60 0.60 -8.91 -2.71
N SER A 61 -0.33 -9.53 -1.99
CA SER A 61 -0.86 -10.84 -2.35
C SER A 61 -1.84 -10.77 -3.52
N GLU A 62 -2.69 -9.76 -3.59
CA GLU A 62 -3.65 -9.54 -4.68
C GLU A 62 -2.97 -9.25 -6.03
N ILE A 63 -1.80 -8.61 -6.04
CA ILE A 63 -0.98 -8.44 -7.24
C ILE A 63 -0.66 -9.80 -7.86
N GLU A 64 -0.40 -10.81 -7.05
CA GLU A 64 -0.13 -12.20 -7.49
C GLU A 64 -1.41 -13.07 -7.61
N GLY A 65 -2.60 -12.44 -7.49
CA GLY A 65 -3.88 -13.16 -7.61
C GLY A 65 -4.30 -13.95 -6.38
N VAL A 66 -3.62 -13.77 -5.25
CA VAL A 66 -3.94 -14.42 -3.97
C VAL A 66 -4.82 -13.51 -3.12
N GLN A 67 -6.01 -14.00 -2.75
CA GLN A 67 -6.96 -13.29 -1.89
C GLN A 67 -6.72 -13.67 -0.42
N LEU A 68 -6.48 -12.69 0.43
CA LEU A 68 -6.36 -12.86 1.87
C LEU A 68 -7.60 -12.29 2.58
N ASN A 69 -7.99 -12.91 3.70
CA ASN A 69 -9.04 -12.37 4.53
C ASN A 69 -8.53 -11.12 5.30
N SER A 70 -9.13 -9.97 5.05
CA SER A 70 -8.70 -8.68 5.59
C SER A 70 -8.72 -8.62 7.12
N ASP A 71 -9.75 -9.23 7.76
CA ASP A 71 -9.86 -9.22 9.22
C ASP A 71 -8.79 -10.09 9.87
N GLN A 72 -8.43 -11.22 9.25
CA GLN A 72 -7.33 -12.07 9.72
C GLN A 72 -5.98 -11.37 9.57
N VAL A 73 -5.72 -10.70 8.44
CA VAL A 73 -4.48 -9.94 8.22
C VAL A 73 -4.36 -8.82 9.25
N ARG A 74 -5.42 -8.01 9.41
CA ARG A 74 -5.45 -6.91 10.37
C ARG A 74 -5.22 -7.39 11.81
N SER A 75 -5.86 -8.49 12.19
CA SER A 75 -5.70 -9.09 13.53
C SER A 75 -4.28 -9.63 13.75
N SER A 76 -3.70 -10.29 12.74
CA SER A 76 -2.32 -10.79 12.81
C SER A 76 -1.31 -9.65 12.93
N VAL A 77 -1.44 -8.60 12.10
CA VAL A 77 -0.57 -7.41 12.15
C VAL A 77 -0.67 -6.73 13.52
N ALA A 78 -1.89 -6.46 14.00
CA ALA A 78 -2.12 -5.78 15.28
C ALA A 78 -1.51 -6.56 16.45
N ARG A 79 -1.72 -7.87 16.48
CA ARG A 79 -1.16 -8.77 17.52
C ARG A 79 0.37 -8.75 17.52
N LYS A 80 1.01 -8.84 16.35
CA LYS A 80 2.48 -8.84 16.22
C LYS A 80 3.10 -7.48 16.56
N LEU A 81 2.39 -6.38 16.32
CA LEU A 81 2.80 -5.03 16.72
C LEU A 81 2.41 -4.64 18.15
N GLY A 82 1.65 -5.49 18.86
CA GLY A 82 1.18 -5.20 20.22
C GLY A 82 0.14 -4.08 20.28
N VAL A 83 -0.62 -3.85 19.21
CA VAL A 83 -1.62 -2.79 19.11
C VAL A 83 -3.01 -3.37 19.36
N PRO A 84 -3.72 -2.95 20.43
CA PRO A 84 -5.07 -3.43 20.68
C PRO A 84 -6.06 -2.93 19.62
N ILE A 85 -6.86 -3.85 19.06
CA ILE A 85 -7.93 -3.54 18.11
C ILE A 85 -9.24 -4.17 18.55
N SER A 86 -10.35 -3.58 18.12
CA SER A 86 -11.69 -4.20 18.28
C SER A 86 -11.94 -5.20 17.15
N GLY A 87 -12.68 -6.27 17.46
CA GLY A 87 -13.06 -7.28 16.47
C GLY A 87 -11.91 -8.18 16.03
N GLU A 88 -10.97 -8.47 16.93
CA GLU A 88 -9.87 -9.38 16.66
C GLU A 88 -10.39 -10.79 16.35
N VAL A 89 -9.86 -11.40 15.29
CA VAL A 89 -10.19 -12.75 14.85
C VAL A 89 -8.94 -13.62 14.78
N ALA A 90 -9.09 -14.94 14.88
CA ALA A 90 -8.01 -15.88 14.67
C ALA A 90 -7.53 -15.85 13.21
N SER A 91 -6.23 -15.85 12.99
CA SER A 91 -5.60 -15.91 11.66
C SER A 91 -5.14 -17.33 11.33
N SER A 92 -5.11 -17.66 10.05
CA SER A 92 -4.52 -18.91 9.58
C SER A 92 -2.99 -18.83 9.61
N HIS A 93 -2.31 -19.98 9.67
CA HIS A 93 -0.84 -20.04 9.60
C HIS A 93 -0.29 -19.42 8.32
N TYR A 94 -1.02 -19.51 7.20
CA TYR A 94 -0.63 -18.87 5.95
C TYR A 94 -0.66 -17.34 6.05
N VAL A 95 -1.73 -16.79 6.60
CA VAL A 95 -1.82 -15.32 6.84
C VAL A 95 -0.72 -14.86 7.79
N ASP A 96 -0.50 -15.60 8.89
CA ASP A 96 0.54 -15.26 9.86
C ASP A 96 1.94 -15.31 9.23
N GLY A 97 2.20 -16.23 8.31
CA GLY A 97 3.46 -16.32 7.57
C GLY A 97 3.68 -15.12 6.63
N VAL A 98 2.67 -14.75 5.84
CA VAL A 98 2.78 -13.58 4.95
C VAL A 98 2.99 -12.29 5.76
N VAL A 99 2.28 -12.13 6.88
CA VAL A 99 2.46 -11.00 7.79
C VAL A 99 3.85 -11.00 8.41
N GLU A 100 4.37 -12.17 8.83
CA GLU A 100 5.71 -12.31 9.41
C GLU A 100 6.79 -11.80 8.45
N MET A 101 6.77 -12.27 7.20
CA MET A 101 7.72 -11.83 6.16
C MET A 101 7.70 -10.30 6.00
N MET A 102 6.52 -9.69 5.88
CA MET A 102 6.39 -8.24 5.69
C MET A 102 6.87 -7.46 6.92
N LEU A 103 6.51 -7.91 8.12
CA LEU A 103 6.94 -7.25 9.35
C LEU A 103 8.44 -7.43 9.60
N ASP A 104 9.01 -8.59 9.28
CA ASP A 104 10.46 -8.76 9.39
C ASP A 104 11.20 -7.78 8.46
N ALA A 105 10.76 -7.64 7.22
CA ALA A 105 11.33 -6.67 6.28
C ALA A 105 11.27 -5.22 6.80
N MET A 106 10.14 -4.84 7.42
CA MET A 106 9.89 -3.47 7.87
C MET A 106 10.51 -3.16 9.23
N VAL A 107 10.36 -4.07 10.20
CA VAL A 107 10.81 -3.84 11.59
C VAL A 107 12.30 -4.07 11.77
N ASN A 108 12.83 -5.09 11.08
CA ASN A 108 14.24 -5.48 11.12
C ASN A 108 15.00 -4.96 9.89
N TYR A 109 14.64 -3.78 9.39
CA TYR A 109 15.24 -3.18 8.20
C TYR A 109 16.73 -2.88 8.35
N ASP A 110 17.21 -2.69 9.58
CA ASP A 110 18.59 -2.40 9.94
C ASP A 110 19.47 -3.67 10.02
N GLN A 111 18.86 -4.86 9.94
CA GLN A 111 19.59 -6.13 9.88
C GLN A 111 19.95 -6.46 8.44
N PRO A 112 21.13 -7.09 8.19
CA PRO A 112 21.53 -7.48 6.84
C PRO A 112 20.49 -8.38 6.15
N LEU A 113 20.27 -8.14 4.85
CA LEU A 113 19.54 -9.05 3.99
C LEU A 113 20.49 -10.18 3.57
N THR A 114 20.16 -11.42 3.92
CA THR A 114 20.96 -12.61 3.62
C THR A 114 20.15 -13.63 2.83
N ALA A 115 20.82 -14.59 2.20
CA ALA A 115 20.16 -15.70 1.53
C ALA A 115 19.27 -16.49 2.50
N ASP A 116 19.78 -16.79 3.71
CA ASP A 116 19.00 -17.49 4.74
C ASP A 116 17.74 -16.73 5.15
N ARG A 117 17.82 -15.38 5.24
CA ARG A 117 16.66 -14.54 5.53
C ARG A 117 15.62 -14.61 4.41
N LEU A 118 16.05 -14.58 3.16
CA LEU A 118 15.18 -14.75 1.99
C LEU A 118 14.56 -16.15 1.96
N PHE A 119 15.30 -17.20 2.30
CA PHE A 119 14.77 -18.56 2.44
C PHE A 119 13.73 -18.65 3.54
N GLY A 120 13.95 -18.00 4.69
CA GLY A 120 12.98 -17.88 5.77
C GLY A 120 11.68 -17.20 5.29
N TRP A 121 11.79 -16.08 4.54
CA TRP A 121 10.63 -15.42 3.96
C TRP A 121 9.88 -16.31 2.96
N HIS A 122 10.62 -17.08 2.15
CA HIS A 122 10.03 -18.03 1.21
C HIS A 122 9.28 -19.16 1.94
N CYS A 123 9.83 -19.68 3.03
CA CYS A 123 9.14 -20.65 3.89
C CYS A 123 7.85 -20.07 4.51
N CYS A 124 7.87 -18.80 4.91
CA CYS A 124 6.67 -18.11 5.41
C CYS A 124 5.56 -18.00 4.34
N LEU A 125 5.91 -17.84 3.07
CA LEU A 125 4.95 -17.77 1.97
C LEU A 125 4.39 -19.15 1.58
N PHE A 126 5.17 -20.20 1.74
CA PHE A 126 4.81 -21.54 1.27
C PHE A 126 4.99 -22.64 2.33
N PRO A 127 4.29 -22.54 3.48
CA PRO A 127 4.50 -23.46 4.60
C PRO A 127 4.12 -24.91 4.29
N THR A 128 3.40 -25.15 3.21
CA THR A 128 2.99 -26.49 2.76
C THR A 128 3.87 -27.08 1.65
N GLY A 129 4.88 -26.33 1.17
CA GLY A 129 5.69 -26.73 0.02
C GLY A 129 4.96 -26.67 -1.31
N ARG A 130 3.86 -25.90 -1.39
CA ARG A 130 3.02 -25.84 -2.60
C ARG A 130 2.65 -24.40 -2.95
N SER A 131 2.62 -24.13 -4.26
CA SER A 131 1.99 -22.95 -4.84
C SER A 131 0.80 -23.41 -5.70
N GLY A 132 -0.42 -23.14 -5.24
CA GLY A 132 -1.62 -23.72 -5.82
C GLY A 132 -1.56 -25.24 -5.83
N TYR A 133 -1.61 -25.84 -7.01
CA TYR A 133 -1.51 -27.31 -7.19
C TYR A 133 -0.07 -27.80 -7.39
N ALA A 134 0.88 -26.93 -7.71
CA ALA A 134 2.27 -27.30 -7.96
C ALA A 134 3.04 -27.48 -6.66
N THR A 135 3.92 -28.50 -6.62
CA THR A 135 4.95 -28.61 -5.58
C THR A 135 6.12 -27.74 -6.01
N ILE A 136 6.68 -26.96 -5.08
CA ILE A 136 7.82 -26.07 -5.31
C ILE A 136 8.93 -26.35 -4.30
N ASP A 137 10.15 -26.02 -4.69
CA ASP A 137 11.30 -26.08 -3.80
C ASP A 137 11.26 -24.88 -2.85
N VAL A 138 11.02 -25.11 -1.54
CA VAL A 138 10.83 -24.06 -0.54
C VAL A 138 12.08 -23.87 0.31
N GLY A 139 12.50 -22.61 0.49
CA GLY A 139 13.69 -22.28 1.28
C GLY A 139 15.00 -22.61 0.58
N GLU A 140 14.98 -22.72 -0.72
CA GLU A 140 16.16 -22.91 -1.57
C GLU A 140 15.97 -22.25 -2.95
N TYR A 141 17.05 -22.12 -3.73
CA TYR A 141 16.97 -21.59 -5.08
C TYR A 141 16.26 -22.55 -6.02
N ARG A 142 15.56 -22.00 -7.02
CA ARG A 142 15.03 -22.79 -8.12
C ARG A 142 16.12 -23.56 -8.86
N LYS A 143 15.78 -24.73 -9.37
CA LYS A 143 16.70 -25.61 -10.11
C LYS A 143 16.40 -25.65 -11.61
N GLY A 144 15.22 -25.16 -12.00
CA GLY A 144 14.74 -25.16 -13.37
C GLY A 144 14.84 -23.81 -14.10
N GLU A 145 14.56 -23.84 -15.41
CA GLU A 145 14.32 -22.63 -16.19
C GLU A 145 13.08 -21.91 -15.67
N MET A 146 13.15 -20.57 -15.59
CA MET A 146 12.07 -19.76 -15.09
C MET A 146 11.59 -18.78 -16.15
N LYS A 147 10.29 -18.83 -16.45
CA LYS A 147 9.60 -17.93 -17.39
C LYS A 147 8.42 -17.25 -16.71
N VAL A 148 8.35 -15.95 -16.82
CA VAL A 148 7.17 -15.18 -16.44
C VAL A 148 6.21 -15.20 -17.63
N VAL A 149 5.06 -15.82 -17.44
CA VAL A 149 4.09 -16.06 -18.51
C VAL A 149 2.69 -15.54 -18.13
N SER A 150 1.88 -15.22 -19.14
CA SER A 150 0.44 -14.99 -18.97
C SER A 150 -0.35 -15.69 -20.08
N GLY A 151 -1.65 -15.89 -19.86
CA GLY A 151 -2.52 -16.56 -20.83
C GLY A 151 -2.95 -17.95 -20.37
N MET A 152 -3.67 -18.66 -21.24
CA MET A 152 -4.14 -20.02 -20.96
C MET A 152 -3.04 -21.04 -21.27
N PHE A 153 -3.03 -22.14 -20.53
CA PHE A 153 -2.12 -23.27 -20.75
C PHE A 153 -2.10 -23.69 -22.23
N GLY A 154 -0.90 -23.80 -22.80
CA GLY A 154 -0.66 -24.13 -24.21
C GLY A 154 -0.79 -22.93 -25.18
N ARG A 155 -1.09 -21.70 -24.67
CA ARG A 155 -1.11 -20.43 -25.42
C ARG A 155 -0.54 -19.30 -24.59
N GLU A 156 0.49 -19.59 -23.80
CA GLU A 156 1.12 -18.62 -22.92
C GLU A 156 1.92 -17.59 -23.75
N LYS A 157 1.78 -16.32 -23.36
CA LYS A 157 2.71 -15.25 -23.77
C LYS A 157 3.85 -15.21 -22.76
N VAL A 158 5.07 -15.41 -23.22
CA VAL A 158 6.29 -15.22 -22.39
C VAL A 158 6.61 -13.74 -22.33
N HIS A 159 6.63 -13.18 -21.13
CA HIS A 159 6.97 -11.79 -20.88
C HIS A 159 8.46 -11.63 -20.55
N TYR A 160 9.01 -12.58 -19.79
CA TYR A 160 10.40 -12.55 -19.35
C TYR A 160 10.93 -13.98 -19.16
N VAL A 161 12.20 -14.19 -19.50
CA VAL A 161 12.95 -15.41 -19.15
C VAL A 161 14.07 -15.01 -18.21
N ALA A 162 14.06 -15.55 -17.01
CA ALA A 162 15.08 -15.25 -16.00
C ALA A 162 16.45 -15.88 -16.34
N PRO A 163 17.55 -15.45 -15.69
CA PRO A 163 18.86 -16.09 -15.82
C PRO A 163 18.79 -17.59 -15.59
N SER A 164 19.74 -18.36 -16.12
CA SER A 164 19.81 -19.81 -15.87
C SER A 164 19.95 -20.11 -14.37
N ALA A 165 19.41 -21.25 -13.92
CA ALA A 165 19.44 -21.63 -12.50
C ALA A 165 20.88 -21.68 -11.94
N GLU A 166 21.85 -22.04 -12.76
CA GLU A 166 23.28 -22.09 -12.38
C GLU A 166 23.87 -20.72 -12.00
N ASN A 167 23.27 -19.62 -12.49
CA ASN A 167 23.74 -18.26 -12.20
C ASN A 167 22.99 -17.61 -11.02
N VAL A 168 21.90 -18.20 -10.53
CA VAL A 168 21.05 -17.59 -9.49
C VAL A 168 21.82 -17.25 -8.23
N GLU A 169 22.60 -18.18 -7.70
CA GLU A 169 23.38 -17.96 -6.47
C GLU A 169 24.42 -16.85 -6.66
N LYS A 170 25.13 -16.84 -7.79
CA LYS A 170 26.12 -15.79 -8.12
C LYS A 170 25.45 -14.41 -8.22
N ASP A 171 24.36 -14.33 -8.97
CA ASP A 171 23.65 -13.06 -9.21
C ASP A 171 23.01 -12.55 -7.92
N LEU A 172 22.45 -13.44 -7.09
CA LEU A 172 21.90 -13.06 -5.81
C LEU A 172 22.98 -12.62 -4.82
N ASN A 173 24.14 -13.26 -4.78
CA ASN A 173 25.25 -12.83 -3.93
C ASN A 173 25.74 -11.43 -4.32
N ALA A 174 25.81 -11.12 -5.62
CA ALA A 174 26.14 -9.78 -6.11
C ALA A 174 25.08 -8.75 -5.67
N PHE A 175 23.80 -9.09 -5.79
CA PHE A 175 22.68 -8.27 -5.31
C PHE A 175 22.75 -8.02 -3.80
N LEU A 176 22.96 -9.06 -2.99
CA LEU A 176 23.04 -8.96 -1.53
C LEU A 176 24.24 -8.11 -1.08
N ALA A 177 25.40 -8.27 -1.75
CA ALA A 177 26.57 -7.44 -1.48
C ALA A 177 26.30 -5.96 -1.75
N TRP A 178 25.62 -5.64 -2.88
CA TRP A 178 25.21 -4.28 -3.19
C TRP A 178 24.15 -3.75 -2.21
N PHE A 179 23.13 -4.56 -1.89
CA PHE A 179 22.03 -4.15 -1.02
C PHE A 179 22.51 -3.82 0.40
N ASN A 180 23.42 -4.62 0.96
CA ASN A 180 23.95 -4.42 2.31
C ASN A 180 25.12 -3.43 2.36
N GLY A 181 25.73 -3.13 1.21
CA GLY A 181 26.87 -2.22 1.12
C GLY A 181 26.44 -0.74 1.21
N SER A 182 27.42 0.12 1.48
CA SER A 182 27.26 1.55 1.30
C SER A 182 27.18 1.85 -0.20
N THR A 183 26.12 2.49 -0.64
CA THR A 183 25.92 2.89 -2.04
C THR A 183 25.85 4.40 -2.14
N GLU A 184 26.33 4.96 -3.26
CA GLU A 184 26.12 6.38 -3.60
C GLU A 184 24.67 6.66 -4.07
N VAL A 185 23.85 5.60 -4.15
CA VAL A 185 22.47 5.68 -4.60
C VAL A 185 21.59 6.16 -3.44
N CYS A 186 20.80 7.20 -3.68
CA CYS A 186 19.82 7.67 -2.72
C CYS A 186 18.85 6.55 -2.32
N ASP A 187 18.52 6.49 -1.04
CA ASP A 187 17.78 5.38 -0.43
C ASP A 187 16.43 5.08 -1.09
N TYR A 188 15.66 6.08 -1.52
CA TYR A 188 14.40 5.85 -2.28
C TYR A 188 14.64 5.23 -3.67
N VAL A 189 15.74 5.64 -4.33
CA VAL A 189 16.17 5.02 -5.60
C VAL A 189 16.64 3.59 -5.34
N LYS A 190 17.33 3.34 -4.23
CA LYS A 190 17.76 2.00 -3.82
C LYS A 190 16.59 1.04 -3.72
N SER A 191 15.44 1.47 -3.18
CA SER A 191 14.23 0.66 -3.12
C SER A 191 13.75 0.23 -4.51
N ALA A 192 13.73 1.16 -5.48
CA ALA A 192 13.31 0.89 -6.86
C ALA A 192 14.28 -0.07 -7.57
N VAL A 193 15.58 0.14 -7.41
CA VAL A 193 16.63 -0.71 -8.00
C VAL A 193 16.59 -2.11 -7.39
N ALA A 194 16.45 -2.20 -6.06
CA ALA A 194 16.41 -3.47 -5.35
C ALA A 194 15.21 -4.33 -5.80
N HIS A 195 14.04 -3.71 -5.94
CA HIS A 195 12.86 -4.39 -6.47
C HIS A 195 13.10 -4.94 -7.88
N LEU A 196 13.53 -4.09 -8.82
CA LEU A 196 13.78 -4.48 -10.20
C LEU A 196 14.83 -5.60 -10.29
N TRP A 197 15.97 -5.41 -9.62
CA TRP A 197 17.08 -6.34 -9.70
C TRP A 197 16.69 -7.73 -9.18
N PHE A 198 16.04 -7.78 -8.00
CA PHE A 198 15.57 -9.04 -7.43
C PHE A 198 14.57 -9.77 -8.32
N VAL A 199 13.58 -9.06 -8.89
CA VAL A 199 12.60 -9.69 -9.77
C VAL A 199 13.19 -10.07 -11.15
N CYS A 200 14.32 -9.47 -11.55
CA CYS A 200 15.06 -9.91 -12.73
C CYS A 200 15.86 -11.21 -12.46
N ILE A 201 16.49 -11.35 -11.29
CA ILE A 201 17.18 -12.61 -10.91
C ILE A 201 16.16 -13.75 -10.80
N HIS A 202 15.00 -13.49 -10.21
CA HIS A 202 13.90 -14.45 -10.04
C HIS A 202 14.35 -15.75 -9.37
N PRO A 203 14.89 -15.69 -8.13
CA PRO A 203 15.64 -16.82 -7.54
C PRO A 203 14.79 -18.01 -7.11
N PHE A 204 13.47 -17.90 -7.01
CA PHE A 204 12.57 -18.90 -6.49
C PHE A 204 11.59 -19.42 -7.55
N ASP A 205 11.01 -20.59 -7.31
CA ASP A 205 9.97 -21.16 -8.21
C ASP A 205 8.69 -20.31 -8.20
N ASP A 206 8.35 -19.67 -7.07
CA ASP A 206 7.25 -18.73 -6.91
C ASP A 206 7.56 -17.75 -5.77
N GLY A 207 6.71 -16.72 -5.58
CA GLY A 207 6.84 -15.74 -4.50
C GLY A 207 7.82 -14.60 -4.76
N ASN A 208 8.51 -14.59 -5.90
CA ASN A 208 9.52 -13.56 -6.22
C ASN A 208 8.93 -12.14 -6.20
N GLY A 209 7.71 -11.95 -6.67
CA GLY A 209 7.04 -10.65 -6.65
C GLY A 209 6.77 -10.17 -5.22
N ARG A 210 6.26 -11.03 -4.35
CA ARG A 210 5.98 -10.70 -2.93
C ARG A 210 7.25 -10.40 -2.15
N ILE A 211 8.28 -11.23 -2.32
CA ILE A 211 9.61 -11.03 -1.69
C ILE A 211 10.27 -9.76 -2.25
N GLY A 212 10.23 -9.52 -3.56
CA GLY A 212 10.78 -8.32 -4.18
C GLY A 212 10.13 -7.03 -3.62
N ARG A 213 8.82 -7.04 -3.39
CA ARG A 213 8.13 -5.91 -2.73
C ARG A 213 8.50 -5.79 -1.25
N ALA A 214 8.69 -6.89 -0.54
CA ALA A 214 9.18 -6.85 0.84
C ALA A 214 10.60 -6.28 0.93
N ILE A 215 11.50 -6.63 0.01
CA ILE A 215 12.85 -6.04 -0.10
C ILE A 215 12.77 -4.53 -0.39
N ALA A 216 11.88 -4.14 -1.30
CA ALA A 216 11.65 -2.72 -1.60
C ALA A 216 11.14 -1.96 -0.36
N ASP A 217 10.21 -2.55 0.39
CA ASP A 217 9.69 -1.99 1.64
C ASP A 217 10.78 -1.90 2.71
N MET A 218 11.67 -2.90 2.83
CA MET A 218 12.86 -2.85 3.70
C MET A 218 13.76 -1.66 3.36
N ALA A 219 14.07 -1.46 2.07
CA ALA A 219 14.88 -0.34 1.62
C ALA A 219 14.22 1.02 1.90
N LEU A 220 12.89 1.13 1.81
CA LEU A 220 12.16 2.34 2.17
C LEU A 220 12.24 2.62 3.68
N ASN A 221 12.15 1.59 4.53
CA ASN A 221 12.32 1.78 5.97
C ASN A 221 13.77 2.16 6.33
N MET A 222 14.78 1.69 5.55
CA MET A 222 16.16 2.19 5.66
C MET A 222 16.26 3.68 5.29
N ALA A 223 15.56 4.12 4.23
CA ALA A 223 15.51 5.50 3.79
C ALA A 223 14.91 6.42 4.86
N ASP A 224 13.78 6.03 5.40
CA ASP A 224 13.05 6.79 6.41
C ASP A 224 13.67 6.64 7.82
N ARG A 225 14.63 5.73 8.00
CA ARG A 225 15.22 5.34 9.30
C ARG A 225 14.14 5.07 10.36
N SER A 226 13.05 4.47 9.95
CA SER A 226 11.86 4.27 10.76
C SER A 226 11.29 2.87 10.59
N LYS A 227 10.85 2.29 11.71
CA LYS A 227 10.06 1.05 11.72
C LYS A 227 8.60 1.29 11.36
N MET A 228 8.18 2.56 11.35
CA MET A 228 6.81 2.97 11.07
C MET A 228 6.78 3.69 9.73
N ARG A 229 6.02 3.13 8.79
CA ARG A 229 5.73 3.78 7.53
C ARG A 229 4.21 3.90 7.36
N PHE A 230 3.78 5.03 6.83
CA PHE A 230 2.37 5.42 6.77
C PHE A 230 1.81 5.44 5.34
N PHE A 231 2.59 4.98 4.35
CA PHE A 231 2.14 4.77 2.99
C PHE A 231 2.51 3.37 2.50
N SER A 232 1.74 2.83 1.56
CA SER A 232 1.92 1.49 1.03
C SER A 232 2.18 1.53 -0.47
N MET A 233 3.41 1.15 -0.87
CA MET A 233 3.75 0.96 -2.27
C MET A 233 2.92 -0.17 -2.89
N SER A 234 2.75 -1.28 -2.20
CA SER A 234 1.97 -2.43 -2.71
C SER A 234 0.52 -2.05 -3.00
N ARG A 235 -0.11 -1.18 -2.17
CA ARG A 235 -1.46 -0.68 -2.43
C ARG A 235 -1.52 0.14 -3.72
N GLN A 236 -0.57 1.05 -3.92
CA GLN A 236 -0.54 1.89 -5.12
C GLN A 236 -0.19 1.07 -6.36
N ILE A 237 0.77 0.16 -6.27
CA ILE A 237 1.11 -0.77 -7.35
C ILE A 237 -0.12 -1.61 -7.75
N ASN A 238 -0.89 -2.10 -6.78
CA ASN A 238 -2.12 -2.87 -7.04
C ASN A 238 -3.18 -2.02 -7.78
N ALA A 239 -3.34 -0.76 -7.41
CA ALA A 239 -4.22 0.18 -8.10
C ALA A 239 -3.76 0.46 -9.55
N GLU A 240 -2.46 0.39 -9.83
CA GLU A 240 -1.84 0.62 -11.13
C GLU A 240 -1.28 -0.68 -11.74
N LYS A 241 -1.79 -1.85 -11.36
CA LYS A 241 -1.23 -3.18 -11.66
C LYS A 241 -0.87 -3.36 -13.13
N LYS A 242 -1.73 -2.91 -14.04
CA LYS A 242 -1.47 -3.00 -15.48
C LYS A 242 -0.23 -2.21 -15.88
N LYS A 243 -0.11 -0.96 -15.42
CA LYS A 243 1.03 -0.10 -15.72
C LYS A 243 2.32 -0.62 -15.11
N TYR A 244 2.26 -1.16 -13.89
CA TYR A 244 3.38 -1.81 -13.24
C TYR A 244 3.97 -2.93 -14.09
N TYR A 245 3.14 -3.86 -14.57
CA TYR A 245 3.64 -4.96 -15.39
C TYR A 245 4.13 -4.49 -16.77
N GLU A 246 3.48 -3.48 -17.37
CA GLU A 246 3.94 -2.89 -18.64
C GLU A 246 5.36 -2.31 -18.52
N VAL A 247 5.60 -1.48 -17.50
CA VAL A 247 6.92 -0.85 -17.30
C VAL A 247 7.96 -1.89 -16.90
N LEU A 248 7.61 -2.86 -16.07
CA LEU A 248 8.49 -3.95 -15.68
C LEU A 248 8.90 -4.79 -16.90
N GLU A 249 7.93 -5.22 -17.73
CA GLU A 249 8.17 -5.98 -18.96
C GLU A 249 9.07 -5.18 -19.94
N GLN A 250 8.79 -3.89 -20.14
CA GLN A 250 9.60 -3.01 -20.99
C GLN A 250 11.05 -2.93 -20.50
N THR A 251 11.26 -2.72 -19.20
CA THR A 251 12.59 -2.63 -18.59
C THR A 251 13.33 -3.97 -18.67
N GLN A 252 12.66 -5.08 -18.39
CA GLN A 252 13.23 -6.43 -18.47
C GLN A 252 13.60 -6.87 -19.90
N ASN A 253 12.94 -6.31 -20.91
CA ASN A 253 13.20 -6.53 -22.34
C ASN A 253 14.10 -5.44 -22.97
N GLY A 254 14.54 -4.47 -22.17
CA GLY A 254 15.44 -3.39 -22.55
C GLY A 254 16.90 -3.72 -22.29
N ASP A 255 17.70 -2.67 -22.23
CA ASP A 255 19.09 -2.66 -21.80
C ASP A 255 19.23 -2.34 -20.30
N CYS A 256 20.42 -1.90 -19.86
CA CYS A 256 20.65 -1.53 -18.46
C CYS A 256 20.30 -0.06 -18.14
N ASP A 257 19.69 0.71 -19.06
CA ASP A 257 19.09 2.01 -18.74
C ASP A 257 17.72 1.80 -18.12
N ILE A 258 17.63 2.07 -16.84
CA ILE A 258 16.40 1.88 -16.03
C ILE A 258 15.68 3.20 -15.73
N THR A 259 15.91 4.24 -16.55
CA THR A 259 15.32 5.58 -16.31
C THR A 259 13.80 5.53 -16.23
N GLU A 260 13.12 4.87 -17.18
CA GLU A 260 11.65 4.78 -17.19
C GLU A 260 11.08 4.06 -15.96
N TRP A 261 11.75 2.98 -15.54
CA TRP A 261 11.39 2.26 -14.32
C TRP A 261 11.50 3.18 -13.09
N LEU A 262 12.61 3.89 -12.92
CA LEU A 262 12.83 4.76 -11.77
C LEU A 262 11.83 5.92 -11.74
N VAL A 263 11.59 6.58 -12.87
CA VAL A 263 10.61 7.67 -12.99
C VAL A 263 9.21 7.18 -12.66
N TRP A 264 8.81 6.02 -13.17
CA TRP A 264 7.52 5.43 -12.85
C TRP A 264 7.42 5.06 -11.36
N TYR A 265 8.44 4.37 -10.80
CA TYR A 265 8.42 3.91 -9.41
C TYR A 265 8.35 5.09 -8.43
N LEU A 266 9.16 6.12 -8.63
CA LEU A 266 9.12 7.33 -7.79
C LEU A 266 7.78 8.08 -7.94
N SER A 267 7.23 8.14 -9.15
CA SER A 267 5.89 8.72 -9.37
C SER A 267 4.79 7.90 -8.68
N CYS A 268 4.87 6.57 -8.70
CA CYS A 268 3.99 5.68 -7.95
C CYS A 268 4.11 5.94 -6.44
N MET A 269 5.34 6.16 -5.93
CA MET A 269 5.59 6.50 -4.53
C MET A 269 4.94 7.82 -4.12
N ILE A 270 5.04 8.87 -4.95
CA ILE A 270 4.37 10.16 -4.70
C ILE A 270 2.86 9.95 -4.56
N ARG A 271 2.25 9.15 -5.45
CA ARG A 271 0.80 8.85 -5.38
C ARG A 271 0.45 8.03 -4.14
N ALA A 272 1.31 7.07 -3.74
CA ALA A 272 1.11 6.30 -2.51
C ALA A 272 1.13 7.19 -1.26
N ILE A 273 2.05 8.14 -1.20
CA ILE A 273 2.16 9.12 -0.12
C ILE A 273 0.94 10.04 -0.10
N SER A 274 0.54 10.58 -1.25
CA SER A 274 -0.65 11.45 -1.37
C SER A 274 -1.93 10.74 -0.93
N ALA A 275 -2.13 9.48 -1.37
CA ALA A 275 -3.31 8.69 -0.96
C ALA A 275 -3.35 8.42 0.56
N SER A 276 -2.20 8.35 1.22
CA SER A 276 -2.10 8.19 2.67
C SER A 276 -2.34 9.50 3.40
N ASP A 277 -1.89 10.62 2.86
CA ASP A 277 -2.19 11.95 3.40
C ASP A 277 -3.69 12.25 3.35
N ASP A 278 -4.37 11.90 2.27
CA ASP A 278 -5.84 12.00 2.14
C ASP A 278 -6.56 11.14 3.20
N ALA A 279 -6.07 9.92 3.45
CA ALA A 279 -6.62 9.05 4.49
C ALA A 279 -6.40 9.64 5.89
N LEU A 280 -5.21 10.17 6.16
CA LEU A 280 -4.88 10.86 7.41
C LEU A 280 -5.76 12.11 7.60
N SER A 281 -5.96 12.89 6.56
CA SER A 281 -6.83 14.07 6.58
C SER A 281 -8.24 13.71 7.04
N ARG A 282 -8.81 12.63 6.50
CA ARG A 282 -10.14 12.15 6.93
C ARG A 282 -10.18 11.74 8.41
N VAL A 283 -9.14 11.06 8.89
CA VAL A 283 -9.05 10.67 10.32
C VAL A 283 -8.98 11.89 11.22
N LEU A 284 -8.16 12.87 10.85
CA LEU A 284 -8.02 14.12 11.60
C LEU A 284 -9.31 14.95 11.59
N SER A 285 -9.93 15.11 10.42
CA SER A 285 -11.22 15.82 10.29
C SER A 285 -12.31 15.14 11.13
N LYS A 286 -12.36 13.81 11.14
CA LYS A 286 -13.30 13.08 11.99
C LYS A 286 -13.03 13.29 13.49
N ALA A 287 -11.78 13.27 13.90
CA ALA A 287 -11.41 13.53 15.29
C ALA A 287 -11.75 14.97 15.70
N THR A 288 -11.41 15.95 14.87
CA THR A 288 -11.76 17.37 15.08
C THR A 288 -13.27 17.55 15.16
N PHE A 289 -14.02 16.93 14.25
CA PHE A 289 -15.48 16.97 14.26
C PHE A 289 -16.06 16.53 15.62
N TRP A 290 -15.63 15.35 16.11
CA TRP A 290 -16.14 14.83 17.36
C TRP A 290 -15.70 15.66 18.58
N GLN A 291 -14.54 16.26 18.54
CA GLN A 291 -14.08 17.18 19.60
C GLN A 291 -14.90 18.47 19.61
N VAL A 292 -15.06 19.12 18.46
CA VAL A 292 -15.81 20.40 18.32
C VAL A 292 -17.29 20.23 18.68
N HIS A 293 -17.85 19.05 18.36
CA HIS A 293 -19.29 18.80 18.56
C HIS A 293 -19.61 17.91 19.78
N ALA A 294 -18.65 17.67 20.69
CA ALA A 294 -18.80 16.75 21.82
C ALA A 294 -20.02 17.05 22.70
N GLU A 295 -20.30 18.34 22.95
CA GLU A 295 -21.37 18.78 23.86
C GLU A 295 -22.73 19.03 23.17
N LYS A 296 -22.85 18.83 21.84
CA LYS A 296 -24.06 19.18 21.09
C LYS A 296 -25.20 18.17 21.17
N GLY A 297 -25.10 17.15 22.03
CA GLY A 297 -26.18 16.19 22.25
C GLY A 297 -26.57 15.40 20.99
N ILE A 298 -25.58 14.83 20.28
CA ILE A 298 -25.78 14.00 19.09
C ILE A 298 -26.22 12.62 19.54
N THR A 299 -27.36 12.13 19.04
CA THR A 299 -27.87 10.78 19.36
C THR A 299 -27.02 9.69 18.69
N GLU A 300 -27.05 8.46 19.23
CA GLU A 300 -26.34 7.30 18.66
C GLU A 300 -26.73 7.05 17.18
N ARG A 301 -28.02 7.21 16.85
CA ARG A 301 -28.50 7.09 15.48
C ARG A 301 -27.86 8.13 14.55
N GLN A 302 -27.86 9.39 14.97
CA GLN A 302 -27.21 10.48 14.23
C GLN A 302 -25.71 10.26 14.11
N ARG A 303 -25.04 9.81 15.16
CA ARG A 303 -23.62 9.44 15.20
C ARG A 303 -23.31 8.35 14.16
N GLY A 304 -24.12 7.30 14.08
CA GLY A 304 -23.93 6.22 13.11
C GLY A 304 -23.97 6.69 11.65
N VAL A 305 -24.87 7.63 11.32
CA VAL A 305 -24.97 8.18 9.95
C VAL A 305 -23.82 9.15 9.67
N LEU A 306 -23.53 10.06 10.60
CA LEU A 306 -22.43 11.02 10.48
C LEU A 306 -21.09 10.30 10.27
N ASN A 307 -20.83 9.23 11.02
CA ASN A 307 -19.61 8.44 10.87
C ASN A 307 -19.44 7.89 9.45
N LYS A 308 -20.50 7.41 8.79
CA LYS A 308 -20.41 6.91 7.41
C LYS A 308 -19.91 7.98 6.44
N TYR A 309 -20.35 9.23 6.62
CA TYR A 309 -19.87 10.34 5.79
C TYR A 309 -18.44 10.77 6.16
N LEU A 310 -18.14 10.86 7.44
CA LEU A 310 -16.80 11.18 7.93
C LEU A 310 -15.77 10.11 7.57
N ASP A 311 -16.20 8.86 7.38
CA ASP A 311 -15.37 7.74 6.89
C ASP A 311 -15.21 7.72 5.36
N GLY A 312 -15.71 8.76 4.66
CA GLY A 312 -15.45 8.98 3.24
C GLY A 312 -16.50 8.41 2.29
N TYR A 313 -17.75 8.27 2.73
CA TYR A 313 -18.84 7.91 1.81
C TYR A 313 -19.06 9.00 0.74
N GLN A 314 -18.89 8.65 -0.54
CA GLN A 314 -18.89 9.57 -1.70
C GLN A 314 -20.26 10.05 -2.18
N GLY A 315 -21.35 9.65 -1.57
CA GLY A 315 -22.70 10.05 -2.01
C GLY A 315 -23.21 11.31 -1.30
N LYS A 316 -23.99 12.15 -2.01
CA LYS A 316 -24.64 13.35 -1.45
C LYS A 316 -25.40 13.02 -0.17
N LEU A 317 -25.25 13.85 0.88
CA LEU A 317 -26.01 13.76 2.11
C LEU A 317 -27.38 14.39 1.91
N THR A 318 -28.42 13.56 1.79
CA THR A 318 -29.82 13.99 1.64
C THR A 318 -30.69 13.33 2.69
N VAL A 319 -31.87 13.91 2.99
CA VAL A 319 -32.83 13.30 3.93
C VAL A 319 -33.20 11.85 3.53
N LYS A 320 -33.33 11.59 2.23
CA LYS A 320 -33.66 10.26 1.69
C LYS A 320 -32.52 9.25 1.96
N LYS A 321 -31.28 9.67 1.79
CA LYS A 321 -30.11 8.85 2.07
C LYS A 321 -29.91 8.62 3.57
N TRP A 322 -30.18 9.68 4.36
CA TRP A 322 -30.19 9.59 5.82
C TRP A 322 -31.17 8.52 6.31
N ALA A 323 -32.41 8.56 5.82
CA ALA A 323 -33.46 7.57 6.17
C ALA A 323 -32.96 6.13 5.89
N LYS A 324 -32.32 5.91 4.74
CA LYS A 324 -31.74 4.60 4.36
C LYS A 324 -30.64 4.16 5.33
N PHE A 325 -29.72 5.05 5.68
CA PHE A 325 -28.59 4.70 6.55
C PHE A 325 -28.97 4.51 8.01
N ALA A 326 -29.92 5.31 8.50
CA ALA A 326 -30.45 5.21 9.85
C ALA A 326 -31.51 4.11 10.01
N ALA A 327 -31.96 3.49 8.90
CA ALA A 327 -33.05 2.53 8.86
C ALA A 327 -34.33 3.07 9.51
N VAL A 328 -34.72 4.32 9.18
CA VAL A 328 -35.92 5.02 9.73
C VAL A 328 -36.82 5.58 8.62
N SER A 329 -38.03 6.03 8.99
CA SER A 329 -38.91 6.74 8.07
C SER A 329 -38.33 8.07 7.62
N THR A 330 -38.75 8.57 6.46
CA THR A 330 -38.30 9.88 5.93
C THR A 330 -38.63 11.03 6.88
N ASP A 331 -39.75 10.93 7.62
CA ASP A 331 -40.16 11.94 8.62
C ASP A 331 -39.20 11.98 9.81
N THR A 332 -38.77 10.82 10.28
CA THR A 332 -37.76 10.72 11.35
C THR A 332 -36.41 11.24 10.87
N ALA A 333 -35.98 10.87 9.66
CA ALA A 333 -34.79 11.37 9.04
C ALA A 333 -34.81 12.90 8.87
N SER A 334 -35.94 13.47 8.46
CA SER A 334 -36.14 14.91 8.34
C SER A 334 -35.99 15.63 9.68
N ARG A 335 -36.50 15.04 10.77
CA ARG A 335 -36.30 15.60 12.13
C ARG A 335 -34.83 15.54 12.57
N ASP A 336 -34.16 14.42 12.34
CA ASP A 336 -32.74 14.27 12.64
C ASP A 336 -31.89 15.31 11.92
N VAL A 337 -32.10 15.50 10.62
CA VAL A 337 -31.38 16.47 9.82
C VAL A 337 -31.66 17.91 10.26
N LYS A 338 -32.94 18.25 10.53
CA LYS A 338 -33.29 19.59 11.04
C LYS A 338 -32.68 19.89 12.41
N ASP A 339 -32.66 18.89 13.30
CA ASP A 339 -31.99 19.01 14.61
C ASP A 339 -30.48 19.27 14.44
N LEU A 340 -29.81 18.54 13.54
CA LEU A 340 -28.40 18.74 13.27
C LEU A 340 -28.10 20.07 12.59
N VAL A 341 -28.99 20.57 11.74
CA VAL A 341 -28.87 21.92 11.15
C VAL A 341 -29.04 22.97 12.25
N ALA A 342 -30.02 22.84 13.13
CA ALA A 342 -30.23 23.75 14.25
C ALA A 342 -29.04 23.77 15.24
N LYS A 343 -28.35 22.65 15.39
CA LYS A 343 -27.11 22.53 16.18
C LYS A 343 -25.85 23.02 15.45
N GLY A 344 -25.96 23.49 14.18
CA GLY A 344 -24.83 23.90 13.36
C GLY A 344 -23.84 22.78 13.09
N ILE A 345 -24.33 21.55 12.94
CA ILE A 345 -23.55 20.36 12.59
C ILE A 345 -23.69 20.06 11.09
N LEU A 346 -24.86 20.33 10.53
CA LEU A 346 -25.12 20.26 9.09
C LEU A 346 -25.43 21.64 8.54
N VAL A 347 -25.03 21.91 7.31
CA VAL A 347 -25.33 23.13 6.56
C VAL A 347 -25.96 22.75 5.23
N PRO A 348 -27.13 23.33 4.87
CA PRO A 348 -27.72 23.09 3.55
C PRO A 348 -26.80 23.64 2.47
N GLN A 349 -26.61 22.86 1.41
CA GLN A 349 -25.87 23.28 0.22
C GLN A 349 -26.85 23.93 -0.78
N GLU A 350 -26.39 24.92 -1.53
CA GLU A 350 -27.16 25.55 -2.58
C GLU A 350 -27.49 24.54 -3.66
N GLY A 351 -28.78 24.32 -3.94
CA GLY A 351 -29.28 23.35 -4.89
C GLY A 351 -30.77 23.45 -5.11
N ARG A 352 -31.34 22.66 -6.06
CA ARG A 352 -32.77 22.68 -6.41
C ARG A 352 -33.64 22.34 -5.20
N VAL A 353 -34.72 23.09 -5.00
CA VAL A 353 -35.67 23.04 -3.86
C VAL A 353 -36.21 21.62 -3.52
N ARG A 354 -36.11 20.66 -4.45
CA ARG A 354 -36.63 19.27 -4.25
C ARG A 354 -35.60 18.26 -3.76
N ASP A 355 -34.27 18.55 -3.82
CA ASP A 355 -33.21 17.61 -3.40
C ASP A 355 -32.09 18.37 -2.69
N VAL A 356 -32.41 18.96 -1.54
CA VAL A 356 -31.42 19.66 -0.70
C VAL A 356 -30.38 18.63 -0.21
N SER A 357 -29.11 18.87 -0.54
CA SER A 357 -27.97 18.18 0.06
C SER A 357 -27.38 19.00 1.22
N TYR A 358 -26.65 18.33 2.09
CA TYR A 358 -26.07 18.96 3.27
C TYR A 358 -24.58 18.72 3.33
N GLY A 359 -23.82 19.74 3.74
CA GLY A 359 -22.44 19.64 4.17
C GLY A 359 -22.34 19.34 5.66
N VAL A 360 -21.28 18.68 6.05
CA VAL A 360 -20.94 18.40 7.47
C VAL A 360 -19.93 19.44 7.93
N VAL A 361 -20.26 20.20 8.95
CA VAL A 361 -19.39 21.24 9.54
C VAL A 361 -18.34 20.54 10.41
N ILE A 362 -17.11 20.43 9.93
CA ILE A 362 -15.99 19.83 10.68
C ILE A 362 -15.52 20.77 11.79
N SER A 363 -15.28 22.04 11.44
CA SER A 363 -14.92 23.13 12.35
C SER A 363 -15.51 24.45 11.85
N ALA A 364 -15.23 25.57 12.52
CA ALA A 364 -15.74 26.87 12.10
C ALA A 364 -15.40 27.26 10.66
N ASP A 365 -14.21 26.83 10.19
CA ASP A 365 -13.65 27.18 8.88
C ASP A 365 -13.58 25.98 7.91
N ASP A 366 -14.11 24.81 8.30
CA ASP A 366 -14.00 23.58 7.50
C ASP A 366 -15.35 22.87 7.39
N ILE A 367 -15.86 22.78 6.16
CA ILE A 367 -17.13 22.13 5.82
C ILE A 367 -16.86 21.02 4.80
N TYR A 368 -17.06 19.77 5.19
CA TYR A 368 -17.02 18.65 4.29
C TYR A 368 -18.34 18.48 3.53
N VAL A 369 -18.30 18.56 2.19
CA VAL A 369 -19.47 18.37 1.31
C VAL A 369 -19.37 17.02 0.62
N PRO A 370 -20.15 16.00 1.04
CA PRO A 370 -20.13 14.69 0.41
C PRO A 370 -20.67 14.72 -1.04
N GLY A 371 -19.97 14.05 -1.95
CA GLY A 371 -20.44 13.82 -3.34
C GLY A 371 -20.16 14.95 -4.33
N THR A 372 -19.24 15.84 -4.01
CA THR A 372 -18.54 16.68 -4.99
C THR A 372 -17.28 15.91 -5.41
N THR A 373 -17.34 15.21 -6.53
CA THR A 373 -16.13 14.82 -7.27
C THR A 373 -15.80 15.94 -8.23
N ASP A 374 -14.51 16.21 -8.48
CA ASP A 374 -14.02 17.24 -9.40
C ASP A 374 -14.40 16.99 -10.88
N ASP A 375 -15.32 16.05 -11.15
CA ASP A 375 -15.79 15.66 -12.48
C ASP A 375 -17.11 16.37 -12.91
N ASP A 376 -17.56 17.38 -12.18
CA ASP A 376 -18.77 18.17 -12.50
C ASP A 376 -18.42 19.62 -12.98
N GLU A 377 -17.24 19.83 -13.63
CA GLU A 377 -16.96 21.02 -14.45
C GLU A 377 -16.91 20.71 -15.94
#